data_98dae1d22c1ad99c64572de1ab2be2e1
#
_entry.id   98dae1d22c1ad99c64572de1ab2be2e1
#
_cell.length_a   1.000
_cell.length_b   1.000
_cell.length_c   1.000
_cell.angle_alpha   90.00
_cell.angle_beta   90.00
_cell.angle_gamma   90.00
#
_symmetry.space_group_name_H-M   'P 1'
#
loop_
_entity.id
_entity.type
_entity.pdbx_description
1 polymer ?
#
loop_
_entity_poly.entity_id
_entity_poly.type
_entity_poly.pdbx_seq_one_letter_code
_entity_poly.pdbx_strand_id
1 'polypeptide(L)'
;MLENGKIWVGVNEEKEHIVMFPQMANRHGLIAGATGTGKTVTLKVMAEAFSELGVPVFLADVKGDISGLMHAGEDSADLQERKKRFGLTDAGFVQKGFPSLFWDLYGKTGIPLRTTISEMGPLLLARLLELTTTQASILQIAFQIADDQSLLLTDTKDLKALLNYMIEEKETFSKQYGTYAPQSIGVIIRQVAALETEGADTFFGEPALDIHDFLTKTVDGREGMLHILDARALIAKPKMYSTFLLWFISELFETLPEEGDLEKPKMVFFFDEAHLLFRDIPKVLLEKIEQAVKLIRSKGIGIYFCTQNPADIPPQVLAQLSNRVEHGLRAYTPAEQKAVKAAAEAFRENPSFDTRTTILNLGVGEAVVSFLGEDGIPQIAQKIKVLPPQSSFTAATEEDRLSAAKNSLLYQKYITPVDPDSAYEFLERMGLEKSKQQEELEREKAARKQQEAEEKVRVAEEKRLEAQRQKAEEKARQAAEKELQKEKTAKDRANARAIKSVGNSAAGTIGRELGKAAGSSFGTFGKRLGGNVGASLARGILGTLFK
;
A
#
# COMPACT_ATOMS: atom_id res chain seq x y z
N MET A 1 -26.67 23.78 16.57
CA MET A 1 -27.44 25.03 16.70
C MET A 1 -27.48 25.78 15.39
N LEU A 2 -28.67 26.09 14.92
CA LEU A 2 -28.88 26.85 13.70
C LEU A 2 -29.69 28.10 14.00
N GLU A 3 -29.39 29.18 13.32
CA GLU A 3 -30.17 30.40 13.32
C GLU A 3 -30.56 30.77 11.89
N ASN A 4 -31.83 30.71 11.57
CA ASN A 4 -32.34 30.99 10.23
C ASN A 4 -31.60 30.21 9.10
N GLY A 5 -31.26 28.93 9.38
CA GLY A 5 -30.52 28.08 8.47
C GLY A 5 -29.00 28.34 8.40
N LYS A 6 -28.47 29.25 9.20
CA LYS A 6 -27.04 29.55 9.32
C LYS A 6 -26.45 28.86 10.54
N ILE A 7 -25.16 28.55 10.51
CA ILE A 7 -24.44 27.89 11.60
C ILE A 7 -24.09 28.94 12.65
N TRP A 8 -24.73 28.85 13.81
CA TRP A 8 -24.46 29.75 14.93
C TRP A 8 -23.30 29.20 15.76
N VAL A 9 -22.19 29.95 15.78
CA VAL A 9 -20.94 29.51 16.42
C VAL A 9 -20.73 30.13 17.80
N GLY A 10 -21.15 31.36 17.98
CA GLY A 10 -20.91 32.09 19.25
C GLY A 10 -21.61 33.44 19.32
N VAL A 11 -21.33 34.15 20.39
CA VAL A 11 -21.88 35.46 20.67
C VAL A 11 -20.74 36.44 20.95
N ASN A 12 -20.79 37.64 20.34
CA ASN A 12 -19.82 38.70 20.60
C ASN A 12 -20.11 39.47 21.89
N GLU A 13 -19.36 40.52 22.19
CA GLU A 13 -19.51 41.34 23.40
C GLU A 13 -20.83 42.13 23.41
N GLU A 14 -21.31 42.51 22.25
CA GLU A 14 -22.56 43.22 22.00
C GLU A 14 -23.79 42.27 22.06
N LYS A 15 -23.57 40.97 22.32
CA LYS A 15 -24.58 39.91 22.32
C LYS A 15 -25.16 39.62 20.92
N GLU A 16 -24.49 40.00 19.87
CA GLU A 16 -24.87 39.59 18.54
C GLU A 16 -24.46 38.16 18.25
N HIS A 17 -25.30 37.43 17.53
CA HIS A 17 -25.03 36.07 17.12
C HIS A 17 -24.05 36.03 15.95
N ILE A 18 -22.94 35.38 16.14
CA ILE A 18 -21.94 35.24 15.09
C ILE A 18 -22.15 33.89 14.37
N VAL A 19 -22.51 34.02 13.10
CA VAL A 19 -22.93 32.90 12.26
C VAL A 19 -21.99 32.69 11.08
N MET A 20 -21.88 31.45 10.65
CA MET A 20 -21.22 31.06 9.40
C MET A 20 -22.29 30.66 8.37
N PHE A 21 -22.14 31.13 7.14
CA PHE A 21 -23.03 30.82 6.03
C PHE A 21 -22.72 29.40 5.49
N PRO A 22 -23.71 28.48 5.41
CA PRO A 22 -23.48 27.12 4.94
C PRO A 22 -22.88 27.06 3.52
N GLN A 23 -23.32 27.92 2.59
CA GLN A 23 -22.80 28.00 1.22
C GLN A 23 -21.31 28.38 1.16
N MET A 24 -20.77 28.99 2.22
CA MET A 24 -19.35 29.34 2.34
C MET A 24 -18.53 28.29 3.11
N ALA A 25 -19.14 27.24 3.62
CA ALA A 25 -18.44 26.25 4.42
C ALA A 25 -17.48 25.37 3.60
N ASN A 26 -17.72 25.20 2.28
CA ASN A 26 -16.80 24.50 1.37
C ASN A 26 -15.54 25.34 1.02
N ARG A 27 -15.43 26.58 1.52
CA ARG A 27 -14.23 27.43 1.39
C ARG A 27 -13.18 27.12 2.45
N HIS A 28 -13.31 25.99 3.09
CA HIS A 28 -12.44 25.43 4.10
C HIS A 28 -12.27 26.33 5.33
N GLY A 29 -11.65 25.78 6.37
CA GLY A 29 -11.46 26.56 7.59
C GLY A 29 -10.29 26.09 8.44
N LEU A 30 -9.93 26.95 9.39
CA LEU A 30 -8.93 26.73 10.40
C LEU A 30 -9.55 26.93 11.78
N ILE A 31 -9.33 25.96 12.67
CA ILE A 31 -9.60 26.10 14.11
C ILE A 31 -8.25 25.95 14.83
N ALA A 32 -7.69 27.07 15.29
CA ALA A 32 -6.39 27.03 15.93
C ALA A 32 -6.43 27.56 17.38
N GLY A 33 -5.38 27.27 18.14
CA GLY A 33 -5.25 27.71 19.53
C GLY A 33 -4.49 26.73 20.41
N ALA A 34 -4.00 27.17 21.55
CA ALA A 34 -3.26 26.34 22.49
C ALA A 34 -4.14 25.20 23.07
N THR A 35 -3.50 24.20 23.68
CA THR A 35 -4.21 23.11 24.35
C THR A 35 -5.10 23.64 25.48
N GLY A 36 -6.33 23.12 25.56
CA GLY A 36 -7.29 23.50 26.61
C GLY A 36 -8.00 24.85 26.42
N THR A 37 -7.85 25.52 25.26
CA THR A 37 -8.49 26.83 25.01
C THR A 37 -9.92 26.75 24.44
N GLY A 38 -10.35 25.56 23.97
CA GLY A 38 -11.72 25.34 23.50
C GLY A 38 -11.86 24.87 22.05
N LYS A 39 -10.76 24.51 21.36
CA LYS A 39 -10.81 24.01 19.97
C LYS A 39 -11.79 22.85 19.75
N THR A 40 -11.73 21.81 20.60
CA THR A 40 -12.63 20.65 20.50
C THR A 40 -14.10 21.06 20.71
N VAL A 41 -14.35 22.06 21.57
CA VAL A 41 -15.72 22.61 21.76
C VAL A 41 -16.21 23.25 20.47
N THR A 42 -15.42 24.12 19.86
CA THR A 42 -15.77 24.75 18.57
C THR A 42 -16.00 23.70 17.49
N LEU A 43 -15.13 22.70 17.40
CA LEU A 43 -15.28 21.58 16.46
C LEU A 43 -16.61 20.87 16.67
N LYS A 44 -16.97 20.53 17.93
CA LYS A 44 -18.25 19.87 18.25
C LYS A 44 -19.44 20.74 17.85
N VAL A 45 -19.45 22.02 18.23
CA VAL A 45 -20.53 22.97 17.90
C VAL A 45 -20.74 23.06 16.38
N MET A 46 -19.65 23.14 15.62
CA MET A 46 -19.74 23.17 14.16
C MET A 46 -20.21 21.84 13.56
N ALA A 47 -19.69 20.70 14.05
CA ALA A 47 -20.10 19.38 13.58
C ALA A 47 -21.57 19.09 13.85
N GLU A 48 -22.06 19.44 15.04
CA GLU A 48 -23.48 19.39 15.43
C GLU A 48 -24.36 20.21 14.48
N ALA A 49 -23.95 21.44 14.20
CA ALA A 49 -24.71 22.31 13.33
C ALA A 49 -24.73 21.82 11.86
N PHE A 50 -23.62 21.25 11.36
CA PHE A 50 -23.62 20.61 10.05
C PHE A 50 -24.52 19.39 10.00
N SER A 51 -24.49 18.55 11.04
CA SER A 51 -25.42 17.41 11.14
C SER A 51 -26.87 17.86 11.11
N GLU A 52 -27.24 18.89 11.87
CA GLU A 52 -28.60 19.49 11.86
C GLU A 52 -29.00 20.06 10.49
N LEU A 53 -28.05 20.55 9.70
CA LEU A 53 -28.27 20.98 8.32
C LEU A 53 -28.47 19.81 7.35
N GLY A 54 -28.34 18.56 7.81
CA GLY A 54 -28.33 17.38 6.95
C GLY A 54 -27.08 17.27 6.09
N VAL A 55 -25.95 17.77 6.62
CA VAL A 55 -24.61 17.65 6.02
C VAL A 55 -23.83 16.60 6.78
N PRO A 56 -23.42 15.49 6.16
CA PRO A 56 -22.53 14.51 6.77
C PRO A 56 -21.18 15.13 7.16
N VAL A 57 -20.62 14.64 8.25
CA VAL A 57 -19.35 15.15 8.78
C VAL A 57 -18.41 13.99 9.05
N PHE A 58 -17.16 14.11 8.61
CA PHE A 58 -16.07 13.22 9.00
C PHE A 58 -15.20 13.90 10.06
N LEU A 59 -14.85 13.16 11.10
CA LEU A 59 -14.06 13.65 12.23
C LEU A 59 -12.96 12.64 12.56
N ALA A 60 -11.72 13.07 12.51
CA ALA A 60 -10.59 12.27 12.97
C ALA A 60 -10.37 12.52 14.48
N ASP A 61 -10.74 11.57 15.32
CA ASP A 61 -10.68 11.66 16.78
C ASP A 61 -9.36 11.07 17.31
N VAL A 62 -8.38 11.94 17.51
CA VAL A 62 -7.03 11.56 17.98
C VAL A 62 -6.99 11.37 19.50
N LYS A 63 -7.85 12.06 20.24
CA LYS A 63 -7.87 12.08 21.72
C LYS A 63 -8.98 11.21 22.32
N GLY A 64 -10.00 10.89 21.53
CA GLY A 64 -11.17 10.15 21.99
C GLY A 64 -12.29 11.01 22.58
N ASP A 65 -12.10 12.34 22.66
CA ASP A 65 -13.05 13.29 23.28
C ASP A 65 -14.19 13.73 22.33
N ILE A 66 -14.02 13.55 21.03
CA ILE A 66 -15.04 13.82 20.00
C ILE A 66 -16.17 12.80 20.05
N SER A 67 -15.90 11.58 20.48
CA SER A 67 -16.87 10.48 20.54
C SER A 67 -18.12 10.78 21.39
N GLY A 68 -18.03 11.72 22.33
CA GLY A 68 -19.17 12.19 23.10
C GLY A 68 -20.29 12.87 22.29
N LEU A 69 -20.06 13.17 20.99
CA LEU A 69 -21.10 13.67 20.08
C LEU A 69 -22.32 12.76 19.98
N MET A 70 -22.17 11.45 20.21
CA MET A 70 -23.28 10.50 20.15
C MET A 70 -24.25 10.59 21.34
N HIS A 71 -23.84 11.19 22.46
CA HIS A 71 -24.63 11.31 23.66
C HIS A 71 -25.10 12.73 23.90
N ALA A 72 -26.27 12.87 24.51
CA ALA A 72 -26.76 14.17 24.97
C ALA A 72 -25.83 14.74 26.05
N GLY A 73 -25.60 16.04 26.03
CA GLY A 73 -24.87 16.73 27.06
C GLY A 73 -25.60 16.63 28.44
N GLU A 74 -24.83 16.68 29.49
CA GLU A 74 -25.37 16.70 30.85
C GLU A 74 -25.71 18.13 31.28
N ASP A 75 -26.77 18.28 32.04
CA ASP A 75 -27.11 19.58 32.60
C ASP A 75 -26.19 19.90 33.81
N SER A 76 -25.59 21.07 33.77
CA SER A 76 -24.69 21.55 34.81
C SER A 76 -24.97 23.00 35.16
N ALA A 77 -24.52 23.45 36.33
CA ALA A 77 -24.67 24.84 36.75
C ALA A 77 -23.98 25.81 35.75
N ASP A 78 -22.81 25.44 35.23
CA ASP A 78 -22.09 26.19 34.19
C ASP A 78 -22.89 26.27 32.88
N LEU A 79 -23.48 25.17 32.46
CA LEU A 79 -24.32 25.16 31.26
C LEU A 79 -25.59 26.02 31.42
N GLN A 80 -26.22 25.97 32.58
CA GLN A 80 -27.40 26.80 32.89
C GLN A 80 -27.04 28.30 32.87
N GLU A 81 -25.88 28.67 33.44
CA GLU A 81 -25.38 30.05 33.34
C GLU A 81 -25.12 30.46 31.90
N ARG A 82 -24.48 29.59 31.09
CA ARG A 82 -24.24 29.83 29.68
C ARG A 82 -25.52 29.93 28.85
N LYS A 83 -26.52 29.04 29.11
CA LYS A 83 -27.85 29.11 28.48
C LYS A 83 -28.49 30.48 28.69
N LYS A 84 -28.48 30.97 29.94
CA LYS A 84 -29.01 32.29 30.28
C LYS A 84 -28.20 33.42 29.64
N ARG A 85 -26.88 33.33 29.68
CA ARG A 85 -25.96 34.34 29.18
C ARG A 85 -26.06 34.55 27.66
N PHE A 86 -26.25 33.46 26.89
CA PHE A 86 -26.34 33.47 25.46
C PHE A 86 -27.77 33.48 24.91
N GLY A 87 -28.80 33.51 25.78
CA GLY A 87 -30.19 33.43 25.32
C GLY A 87 -30.58 32.07 24.70
N LEU A 88 -29.84 31.00 25.03
CA LEU A 88 -30.00 29.71 24.35
C LEU A 88 -31.34 29.05 24.61
N THR A 89 -31.97 29.32 25.77
CA THR A 89 -33.30 28.78 26.11
C THR A 89 -34.36 29.30 25.15
N ASP A 90 -34.31 30.59 24.85
CA ASP A 90 -35.26 31.24 23.94
C ASP A 90 -34.98 30.86 22.48
N ALA A 91 -33.72 30.53 22.15
CA ALA A 91 -33.29 30.04 20.85
C ALA A 91 -33.56 28.54 20.63
N GLY A 92 -34.21 27.85 21.58
CA GLY A 92 -34.57 26.44 21.43
C GLY A 92 -33.42 25.45 21.63
N PHE A 93 -32.39 25.80 22.38
CA PHE A 93 -31.28 24.90 22.69
C PHE A 93 -31.76 23.66 23.45
N VAL A 94 -31.49 22.48 22.91
CA VAL A 94 -31.79 21.19 23.52
C VAL A 94 -30.51 20.36 23.57
N GLN A 95 -30.23 19.78 24.72
CA GLN A 95 -29.17 18.79 24.83
C GLN A 95 -29.60 17.50 24.13
N LYS A 96 -28.82 17.07 23.17
CA LYS A 96 -29.09 15.85 22.40
C LYS A 96 -27.79 15.19 21.93
N GLY A 97 -27.87 13.91 21.67
CA GLY A 97 -26.84 13.21 20.92
C GLY A 97 -27.07 13.31 19.41
N PHE A 98 -26.03 13.12 18.63
CA PHE A 98 -26.05 13.19 17.18
C PHE A 98 -25.82 11.82 16.57
N PRO A 99 -26.41 11.54 15.39
CA PRO A 99 -26.24 10.26 14.71
C PRO A 99 -24.77 10.06 14.36
N SER A 100 -24.14 9.09 15.04
CA SER A 100 -22.69 8.88 14.97
C SER A 100 -22.36 7.45 14.56
N LEU A 101 -21.40 7.29 13.64
CA LEU A 101 -20.80 6.02 13.25
C LEU A 101 -19.30 6.06 13.53
N PHE A 102 -18.79 4.99 14.08
CA PHE A 102 -17.39 4.88 14.45
C PHE A 102 -16.64 3.99 13.49
N TRP A 103 -15.49 4.49 13.04
CA TRP A 103 -14.58 3.81 12.14
C TRP A 103 -13.26 3.54 12.84
N ASP A 104 -12.63 2.42 12.53
CA ASP A 104 -11.35 2.02 13.13
C ASP A 104 -10.51 1.27 12.10
N LEU A 105 -9.26 1.70 11.88
CA LEU A 105 -8.35 1.01 10.95
C LEU A 105 -8.13 -0.47 11.32
N TYR A 106 -8.26 -0.81 12.59
CA TYR A 106 -8.02 -2.17 13.09
C TYR A 106 -9.31 -2.96 13.37
N GLY A 107 -10.47 -2.35 13.16
CA GLY A 107 -11.79 -2.99 13.34
C GLY A 107 -12.11 -3.43 14.78
N LYS A 108 -11.44 -2.85 15.79
CA LYS A 108 -11.61 -3.23 17.21
C LYS A 108 -12.76 -2.51 17.89
N THR A 109 -12.92 -1.23 17.60
CA THR A 109 -13.86 -0.33 18.27
C THR A 109 -14.88 0.31 17.33
N GLY A 110 -14.83 -0.02 16.04
CA GLY A 110 -15.68 0.57 15.01
C GLY A 110 -15.76 -0.30 13.74
N ILE A 111 -16.30 0.29 12.70
CA ILE A 111 -16.36 -0.29 11.37
C ILE A 111 -14.93 -0.34 10.81
N PRO A 112 -14.47 -1.51 10.33
CA PRO A 112 -13.13 -1.61 9.74
C PRO A 112 -12.98 -0.71 8.52
N LEU A 113 -11.86 0.01 8.46
CA LEU A 113 -11.46 0.80 7.31
C LEU A 113 -10.36 0.06 6.55
N ARG A 114 -10.59 -0.22 5.27
CA ARG A 114 -9.61 -0.84 4.39
C ARG A 114 -9.44 -0.02 3.12
N THR A 115 -8.27 -0.16 2.52
CA THR A 115 -7.96 0.28 1.16
C THR A 115 -7.14 -0.79 0.47
N THR A 116 -7.07 -0.76 -0.84
CA THR A 116 -6.16 -1.64 -1.57
C THR A 116 -4.78 -1.00 -1.75
N ILE A 117 -3.78 -1.83 -2.01
CA ILE A 117 -2.45 -1.35 -2.41
C ILE A 117 -2.56 -0.50 -3.68
N SER A 118 -3.39 -0.93 -4.64
CA SER A 118 -3.63 -0.19 -5.89
C SER A 118 -4.19 1.21 -5.64
N GLU A 119 -5.21 1.36 -4.78
CA GLU A 119 -5.81 2.66 -4.44
C GLU A 119 -4.86 3.56 -3.65
N MET A 120 -4.07 2.99 -2.74
CA MET A 120 -3.05 3.76 -2.03
C MET A 120 -2.02 4.38 -2.99
N GLY A 121 -1.67 3.66 -4.03
CA GLY A 121 -0.74 4.08 -5.06
C GLY A 121 0.72 4.15 -4.60
N PRO A 122 1.67 4.19 -5.56
CA PRO A 122 3.09 4.05 -5.25
C PRO A 122 3.66 5.23 -4.45
N LEU A 123 3.11 6.44 -4.59
CA LEU A 123 3.66 7.63 -3.94
C LEU A 123 3.39 7.63 -2.42
N LEU A 124 2.14 7.36 -2.03
CA LEU A 124 1.75 7.29 -0.62
C LEU A 124 2.34 6.04 0.05
N LEU A 125 2.35 4.93 -0.67
CA LEU A 125 2.94 3.69 -0.18
C LEU A 125 4.46 3.82 0.03
N ALA A 126 5.19 4.50 -0.88
CA ALA A 126 6.62 4.77 -0.69
C ALA A 126 6.89 5.61 0.56
N ARG A 127 6.03 6.58 0.86
CA ARG A 127 6.10 7.35 2.11
C ARG A 127 5.84 6.47 3.34
N LEU A 128 4.81 5.65 3.28
CA LEU A 128 4.44 4.76 4.39
C LEU A 128 5.56 3.78 4.72
N LEU A 129 6.20 3.23 3.68
CA LEU A 129 7.32 2.29 3.78
C LEU A 129 8.69 2.98 4.02
N GLU A 130 8.75 4.31 4.15
CA GLU A 130 9.99 5.09 4.35
C GLU A 130 11.07 4.82 3.29
N LEU A 131 10.66 4.70 2.03
CA LEU A 131 11.55 4.35 0.94
C LEU A 131 12.45 5.54 0.54
N THR A 132 13.69 5.23 0.21
CA THR A 132 14.58 6.19 -0.47
C THR A 132 14.07 6.50 -1.87
N THR A 133 14.55 7.59 -2.49
CA THR A 133 14.14 7.99 -3.86
C THR A 133 14.34 6.84 -4.87
N THR A 134 15.45 6.09 -4.78
CA THR A 134 15.70 4.94 -5.64
C THR A 134 14.69 3.82 -5.42
N GLN A 135 14.37 3.49 -4.19
CA GLN A 135 13.39 2.45 -3.84
C GLN A 135 11.98 2.88 -4.24
N ALA A 136 11.63 4.16 -4.05
CA ALA A 136 10.34 4.71 -4.50
C ALA A 136 10.19 4.61 -6.02
N SER A 137 11.26 4.88 -6.80
CA SER A 137 11.24 4.70 -8.25
C SER A 137 11.06 3.23 -8.66
N ILE A 138 11.65 2.28 -7.92
CA ILE A 138 11.43 0.84 -8.16
C ILE A 138 9.98 0.46 -7.83
N LEU A 139 9.42 0.98 -6.76
CA LEU A 139 8.02 0.77 -6.42
C LEU A 139 7.08 1.31 -7.52
N GLN A 140 7.38 2.48 -8.10
CA GLN A 140 6.64 3.02 -9.24
C GLN A 140 6.70 2.07 -10.45
N ILE A 141 7.87 1.49 -10.74
CA ILE A 141 8.02 0.47 -11.78
C ILE A 141 7.16 -0.76 -11.48
N ALA A 142 7.11 -1.20 -10.21
CA ALA A 142 6.26 -2.32 -9.81
C ALA A 142 4.77 -2.06 -10.11
N PHE A 143 4.27 -0.88 -9.79
CA PHE A 143 2.89 -0.50 -10.11
C PHE A 143 2.65 -0.43 -11.62
N GLN A 144 3.59 0.11 -12.39
CA GLN A 144 3.49 0.14 -13.84
C GLN A 144 3.45 -1.28 -14.44
N ILE A 145 4.25 -2.21 -13.92
CA ILE A 145 4.20 -3.62 -14.34
C ILE A 145 2.84 -4.24 -13.99
N ALA A 146 2.31 -3.94 -12.80
CA ALA A 146 0.99 -4.41 -12.39
C ALA A 146 -0.09 -3.91 -13.36
N ASP A 147 -0.09 -2.63 -13.69
CA ASP A 147 -1.04 -2.02 -14.63
C ASP A 147 -0.92 -2.64 -16.03
N ASP A 148 0.30 -2.74 -16.57
CA ASP A 148 0.56 -3.29 -17.90
C ASP A 148 0.16 -4.78 -18.02
N GLN A 149 0.23 -5.53 -16.92
CA GLN A 149 -0.14 -6.95 -16.85
C GLN A 149 -1.53 -7.20 -16.25
N SER A 150 -2.27 -6.13 -15.94
CA SER A 150 -3.60 -6.20 -15.31
C SER A 150 -3.61 -7.01 -14.01
N LEU A 151 -2.56 -6.88 -13.19
CA LEU A 151 -2.44 -7.50 -11.89
C LEU A 151 -3.07 -6.60 -10.83
N LEU A 152 -4.09 -7.11 -10.13
CA LEU A 152 -4.70 -6.41 -9.02
C LEU A 152 -3.81 -6.50 -7.78
N LEU A 153 -3.44 -5.36 -7.22
CA LEU A 153 -2.71 -5.27 -5.96
C LEU A 153 -3.70 -4.93 -4.84
N THR A 154 -4.29 -5.93 -4.26
CA THR A 154 -5.30 -5.78 -3.22
C THR A 154 -4.65 -5.60 -1.86
N ASP A 155 -3.74 -6.47 -1.52
CA ASP A 155 -3.11 -6.51 -0.21
C ASP A 155 -1.56 -6.58 -0.26
N THR A 156 -0.95 -6.76 0.89
CA THR A 156 0.51 -6.84 1.01
C THR A 156 1.10 -8.13 0.44
N LYS A 157 0.31 -9.22 0.33
CA LYS A 157 0.76 -10.49 -0.29
C LYS A 157 0.95 -10.28 -1.78
N ASP A 158 0.01 -9.57 -2.44
CA ASP A 158 0.08 -9.22 -3.85
C ASP A 158 1.33 -8.43 -4.17
N LEU A 159 1.57 -7.38 -3.38
CA LEU A 159 2.76 -6.55 -3.56
C LEU A 159 4.05 -7.36 -3.39
N LYS A 160 4.13 -8.23 -2.38
CA LYS A 160 5.30 -9.10 -2.18
C LYS A 160 5.47 -10.10 -3.32
N ALA A 161 4.38 -10.67 -3.82
CA ALA A 161 4.41 -11.59 -4.97
C ALA A 161 4.93 -10.89 -6.23
N LEU A 162 4.41 -9.70 -6.54
CA LEU A 162 4.88 -8.88 -7.65
C LEU A 162 6.36 -8.50 -7.52
N LEU A 163 6.80 -8.08 -6.35
CA LEU A 163 8.19 -7.72 -6.10
C LEU A 163 9.13 -8.93 -6.26
N ASN A 164 8.72 -10.13 -5.84
CA ASN A 164 9.47 -11.36 -6.07
C ASN A 164 9.49 -11.71 -7.57
N TYR A 165 8.37 -11.60 -8.26
CA TYR A 165 8.28 -11.80 -9.71
C TYR A 165 9.20 -10.86 -10.49
N MET A 166 9.34 -9.61 -10.05
CA MET A 166 10.31 -8.67 -10.62
C MET A 166 11.76 -9.12 -10.43
N ILE A 167 12.08 -9.81 -9.33
CA ILE A 167 13.43 -10.37 -9.11
C ILE A 167 13.66 -11.53 -10.06
N GLU A 168 12.70 -12.42 -10.23
CA GLU A 168 12.78 -13.61 -11.09
C GLU A 168 12.89 -13.24 -12.57
N GLU A 169 12.05 -12.30 -13.03
CA GLU A 169 11.98 -11.85 -14.43
C GLU A 169 12.82 -10.58 -14.70
N LYS A 170 13.84 -10.34 -13.88
CA LYS A 170 14.66 -9.12 -13.94
C LYS A 170 15.18 -8.80 -15.34
N GLU A 171 15.63 -9.80 -16.09
CA GLU A 171 16.18 -9.59 -17.44
C GLU A 171 15.13 -9.07 -18.42
N THR A 172 13.91 -9.56 -18.29
CA THR A 172 12.76 -9.16 -19.13
C THR A 172 12.34 -7.73 -18.77
N PHE A 173 12.09 -7.46 -17.51
CA PHE A 173 11.60 -6.16 -17.07
C PHE A 173 12.65 -5.04 -17.18
N SER A 174 13.95 -5.36 -16.99
CA SER A 174 15.00 -4.34 -17.15
C SER A 174 15.12 -3.82 -18.58
N LYS A 175 14.74 -4.59 -19.58
CA LYS A 175 14.73 -4.14 -20.99
C LYS A 175 13.59 -3.15 -21.27
N GLN A 176 12.47 -3.30 -20.59
CA GLN A 176 11.26 -2.50 -20.83
C GLN A 176 11.18 -1.28 -19.90
N TYR A 177 11.50 -1.44 -18.61
CA TYR A 177 11.29 -0.41 -17.58
C TYR A 177 12.58 0.18 -17.02
N GLY A 178 13.74 -0.25 -17.51
CA GLY A 178 15.03 0.17 -16.99
C GLY A 178 15.61 -0.75 -15.93
N THR A 179 16.91 -0.60 -15.65
CA THR A 179 17.62 -1.48 -14.72
C THR A 179 17.36 -1.12 -13.27
N TYR A 180 17.15 -2.13 -12.44
CA TYR A 180 17.01 -2.01 -10.97
C TYR A 180 17.80 -3.09 -10.24
N ALA A 181 18.14 -2.82 -8.99
CA ALA A 181 18.92 -3.74 -8.16
C ALA A 181 17.98 -4.64 -7.35
N PRO A 182 18.08 -5.99 -7.42
CA PRO A 182 17.30 -6.91 -6.59
C PRO A 182 17.43 -6.66 -5.10
N GLN A 183 18.59 -6.18 -4.65
CA GLN A 183 18.83 -5.83 -3.25
C GLN A 183 17.90 -4.70 -2.78
N SER A 184 17.61 -3.73 -3.64
CA SER A 184 16.66 -2.64 -3.34
C SER A 184 15.23 -3.16 -3.23
N ILE A 185 14.83 -4.11 -4.08
CA ILE A 185 13.54 -4.80 -3.95
C ILE A 185 13.46 -5.56 -2.63
N GLY A 186 14.52 -6.28 -2.25
CA GLY A 186 14.59 -6.97 -0.96
C GLY A 186 14.45 -6.03 0.25
N VAL A 187 14.86 -4.76 0.13
CA VAL A 187 14.59 -3.75 1.18
C VAL A 187 13.09 -3.42 1.21
N ILE A 188 12.47 -3.18 0.06
CA ILE A 188 11.02 -2.88 0.00
C ILE A 188 10.21 -4.02 0.63
N ILE A 189 10.51 -5.27 0.28
CA ILE A 189 9.83 -6.46 0.85
C ILE A 189 9.96 -6.49 2.39
N ARG A 190 11.15 -6.17 2.94
CA ARG A 190 11.34 -6.11 4.40
C ARG A 190 10.55 -4.98 5.05
N GLN A 191 10.45 -3.82 4.39
CA GLN A 191 9.63 -2.72 4.90
C GLN A 191 8.13 -3.06 4.87
N VAL A 192 7.66 -3.77 3.84
CA VAL A 192 6.28 -4.30 3.80
C VAL A 192 6.04 -5.27 4.95
N ALA A 193 6.96 -6.22 5.19
CA ALA A 193 6.85 -7.15 6.30
C ALA A 193 6.88 -6.45 7.68
N ALA A 194 7.67 -5.39 7.84
CA ALA A 194 7.67 -4.58 9.05
C ALA A 194 6.31 -3.87 9.25
N LEU A 195 5.74 -3.34 8.18
CA LEU A 195 4.43 -2.69 8.21
C LEU A 195 3.29 -3.68 8.56
N GLU A 196 3.38 -4.94 8.10
CA GLU A 196 2.44 -6.01 8.50
C GLU A 196 2.45 -6.25 10.01
N THR A 197 3.61 -6.20 10.66
CA THR A 197 3.67 -6.32 12.13
C THR A 197 3.01 -5.15 12.86
N GLU A 198 2.78 -4.05 12.15
CA GLU A 198 2.05 -2.89 12.64
C GLU A 198 0.54 -2.92 12.35
N GLY A 199 0.05 -3.97 11.67
CA GLY A 199 -1.35 -4.18 11.34
C GLY A 199 -1.75 -3.76 9.93
N ALA A 200 -0.80 -3.63 9.01
CA ALA A 200 -1.10 -3.32 7.62
C ALA A 200 -1.89 -4.43 6.91
N ASP A 201 -1.75 -5.66 7.36
CA ASP A 201 -2.55 -6.81 6.92
C ASP A 201 -4.05 -6.67 7.21
N THR A 202 -4.41 -5.86 8.20
CA THR A 202 -5.82 -5.53 8.51
C THR A 202 -6.29 -4.31 7.70
N PHE A 203 -5.36 -3.41 7.38
CA PHE A 203 -5.67 -2.16 6.69
C PHE A 203 -5.73 -2.31 5.17
N PHE A 204 -4.84 -3.12 4.57
CA PHE A 204 -4.86 -3.39 3.13
C PHE A 204 -5.69 -4.64 2.84
N GLY A 205 -6.67 -4.51 1.95
CA GLY A 205 -7.56 -5.60 1.53
C GLY A 205 -8.96 -5.15 1.16
N GLU A 206 -9.79 -6.11 0.79
CA GLU A 206 -11.19 -5.90 0.44
C GLU A 206 -12.14 -6.29 1.61
N PRO A 207 -13.35 -5.70 1.68
CA PRO A 207 -13.84 -4.63 0.82
C PRO A 207 -13.15 -3.30 1.13
N ALA A 208 -12.68 -2.63 0.08
CA ALA A 208 -12.10 -1.30 0.17
C ALA A 208 -13.16 -0.25 0.50
N LEU A 209 -12.73 0.84 1.11
CA LEU A 209 -13.59 1.94 1.52
C LEU A 209 -14.20 2.63 0.30
N ASP A 210 -15.51 2.71 0.26
CA ASP A 210 -16.24 3.54 -0.70
C ASP A 210 -16.51 4.92 -0.10
N ILE A 211 -15.96 5.95 -0.70
CA ILE A 211 -16.14 7.35 -0.28
C ILE A 211 -17.62 7.76 -0.20
N HIS A 212 -18.47 7.20 -1.06
CA HIS A 212 -19.90 7.52 -1.06
C HIS A 212 -20.62 7.08 0.21
N ASP A 213 -20.08 6.09 0.94
CA ASP A 213 -20.66 5.65 2.22
C ASP A 213 -20.56 6.71 3.32
N PHE A 214 -19.69 7.71 3.15
CA PHE A 214 -19.61 8.86 4.06
C PHE A 214 -20.65 9.95 3.75
N LEU A 215 -21.33 9.90 2.59
CA LEU A 215 -22.37 10.87 2.23
C LEU A 215 -23.73 10.50 2.83
N THR A 216 -23.75 9.74 3.93
CA THR A 216 -24.96 9.20 4.53
C THR A 216 -25.66 10.18 5.50
N LYS A 217 -26.97 10.02 5.61
CA LYS A 217 -27.83 10.77 6.50
C LYS A 217 -28.66 9.80 7.34
N THR A 218 -29.36 10.33 8.34
CA THR A 218 -30.39 9.57 9.06
C THR A 218 -31.47 9.06 8.11
N VAL A 219 -32.19 8.02 8.54
CA VAL A 219 -33.23 7.37 7.71
C VAL A 219 -34.32 8.37 7.25
N ASP A 220 -34.63 9.38 8.06
CA ASP A 220 -35.57 10.45 7.72
C ASP A 220 -34.96 11.55 6.85
N GLY A 221 -33.63 11.46 6.55
CA GLY A 221 -32.89 12.40 5.72
C GLY A 221 -32.63 13.78 6.36
N ARG A 222 -33.00 13.98 7.61
CA ARG A 222 -32.97 15.30 8.27
C ARG A 222 -31.58 15.67 8.77
N GLU A 223 -30.88 14.73 9.41
CA GLU A 223 -29.56 14.97 9.96
C GLU A 223 -28.47 14.26 9.16
N GLY A 224 -27.32 14.91 9.00
CA GLY A 224 -26.13 14.31 8.44
C GLY A 224 -25.46 13.37 9.45
N MET A 225 -24.99 12.22 8.99
CA MET A 225 -24.27 11.27 9.84
C MET A 225 -22.90 11.83 10.25
N LEU A 226 -22.52 11.67 11.50
CA LEU A 226 -21.19 11.97 12.01
C LEU A 226 -20.33 10.70 11.91
N HIS A 227 -19.39 10.69 10.99
CA HIS A 227 -18.41 9.60 10.80
C HIS A 227 -17.17 9.92 11.63
N ILE A 228 -16.98 9.21 12.72
CA ILE A 228 -15.88 9.45 13.67
C ILE A 228 -14.84 8.35 13.52
N LEU A 229 -13.66 8.71 13.04
CA LEU A 229 -12.49 7.82 12.99
C LEU A 229 -11.83 7.77 14.37
N ASP A 230 -11.80 6.61 15.00
CA ASP A 230 -11.00 6.38 16.21
C ASP A 230 -9.51 6.31 15.82
N ALA A 231 -8.85 7.45 15.94
CA ALA A 231 -7.43 7.59 15.60
C ALA A 231 -6.50 7.48 16.82
N ARG A 232 -7.01 7.12 18.02
CA ARG A 232 -6.20 7.04 19.25
C ARG A 232 -5.04 6.07 19.14
N ALA A 233 -5.24 4.91 18.52
CA ALA A 233 -4.18 3.93 18.28
C ALA A 233 -3.16 4.42 17.24
N LEU A 234 -3.56 5.35 16.36
CA LEU A 234 -2.73 5.87 15.28
C LEU A 234 -1.79 7.00 15.73
N ILE A 235 -2.05 7.62 16.88
CA ILE A 235 -1.18 8.70 17.38
C ILE A 235 0.25 8.21 17.64
N ALA A 236 0.41 6.95 18.03
CA ALA A 236 1.71 6.30 18.19
C ALA A 236 2.36 5.95 16.84
N LYS A 237 1.61 6.07 15.72
CA LYS A 237 2.01 5.75 14.36
C LYS A 237 1.70 6.92 13.42
N PRO A 238 2.34 8.07 13.61
CA PRO A 238 1.98 9.32 12.94
C PRO A 238 2.09 9.24 11.41
N LYS A 239 2.97 8.38 10.87
CA LYS A 239 3.08 8.17 9.42
C LYS A 239 1.87 7.42 8.86
N MET A 240 1.41 6.37 9.53
CA MET A 240 0.20 5.65 9.13
C MET A 240 -1.00 6.62 9.14
N TYR A 241 -1.19 7.36 10.24
CA TYR A 241 -2.25 8.35 10.36
C TYR A 241 -2.22 9.38 9.24
N SER A 242 -1.07 10.02 9.05
CA SER A 242 -0.94 11.05 8.01
C SER A 242 -1.10 10.49 6.60
N THR A 243 -0.56 9.30 6.32
CA THR A 243 -0.67 8.69 4.99
C THR A 243 -2.12 8.29 4.69
N PHE A 244 -2.83 7.71 5.67
CA PHE A 244 -4.25 7.42 5.54
C PHE A 244 -5.06 8.69 5.22
N LEU A 245 -4.90 9.76 5.98
CA LEU A 245 -5.67 10.99 5.75
C LEU A 245 -5.32 11.65 4.41
N LEU A 246 -4.06 11.58 3.97
CA LEU A 246 -3.65 12.10 2.67
C LEU A 246 -4.24 11.26 1.52
N TRP A 247 -4.24 9.94 1.66
CA TRP A 247 -4.94 9.04 0.74
C TRP A 247 -6.43 9.40 0.69
N PHE A 248 -7.06 9.56 1.85
CA PHE A 248 -8.47 9.86 1.95
C PHE A 248 -8.86 11.19 1.27
N ILE A 249 -8.04 12.25 1.43
CA ILE A 249 -8.24 13.52 0.71
C ILE A 249 -8.07 13.33 -0.80
N SER A 250 -7.09 12.53 -1.23
CA SER A 250 -6.87 12.26 -2.65
C SER A 250 -8.02 11.48 -3.25
N GLU A 251 -8.52 10.48 -2.55
CA GLU A 251 -9.66 9.65 -2.97
C GLU A 251 -10.95 10.47 -3.10
N LEU A 252 -11.21 11.36 -2.14
CA LEU A 252 -12.32 12.32 -2.24
C LEU A 252 -12.21 13.20 -3.48
N PHE A 253 -10.99 13.64 -3.78
CA PHE A 253 -10.76 14.51 -4.93
C PHE A 253 -10.92 13.76 -6.27
N GLU A 254 -10.49 12.51 -6.34
CA GLU A 254 -10.56 11.71 -7.56
C GLU A 254 -11.98 11.18 -7.85
N THR A 255 -12.67 10.73 -6.80
CA THR A 255 -13.94 10.01 -6.93
C THR A 255 -15.15 10.93 -7.06
N LEU A 256 -15.19 12.06 -6.33
CA LEU A 256 -16.38 12.90 -6.32
C LEU A 256 -16.50 13.77 -7.57
N PRO A 257 -17.73 13.93 -8.13
CA PRO A 257 -17.97 14.81 -9.27
C PRO A 257 -17.91 16.30 -8.87
N GLU A 258 -17.71 17.18 -9.84
CA GLU A 258 -17.84 18.61 -9.64
C GLU A 258 -19.31 19.00 -9.54
N GLU A 259 -19.64 19.87 -8.56
CA GLU A 259 -21.02 20.24 -8.22
C GLU A 259 -21.30 21.74 -8.36
N GLY A 260 -20.27 22.56 -8.54
CA GLY A 260 -20.41 24.00 -8.57
C GLY A 260 -20.73 24.64 -7.20
N ASP A 261 -21.45 25.75 -7.21
CA ASP A 261 -21.81 26.47 -5.99
C ASP A 261 -23.12 25.90 -5.41
N LEU A 262 -23.02 25.25 -4.26
CA LEU A 262 -24.10 24.64 -3.51
C LEU A 262 -24.58 25.55 -2.37
N GLU A 263 -25.86 25.48 -1.98
CA GLU A 263 -26.41 26.18 -0.81
C GLU A 263 -25.79 25.72 0.51
N LYS A 264 -25.29 24.48 0.56
CA LYS A 264 -24.57 23.87 1.67
C LYS A 264 -23.60 22.82 1.15
N PRO A 265 -22.51 22.51 1.87
CA PRO A 265 -21.58 21.48 1.43
C PRO A 265 -22.26 20.10 1.37
N LYS A 266 -21.74 19.23 0.49
CA LYS A 266 -22.11 17.81 0.46
C LYS A 266 -21.62 17.08 1.70
N MET A 267 -20.44 17.46 2.18
CA MET A 267 -19.80 16.88 3.34
C MET A 267 -18.74 17.83 3.90
N VAL A 268 -18.47 17.72 5.20
CA VAL A 268 -17.42 18.48 5.87
C VAL A 268 -16.47 17.54 6.59
N PHE A 269 -15.18 17.83 6.50
CA PHE A 269 -14.11 17.08 7.15
C PHE A 269 -13.41 17.92 8.22
N PHE A 270 -13.29 17.39 9.42
CA PHE A 270 -12.49 17.96 10.49
C PHE A 270 -11.29 17.06 10.78
N PHE A 271 -10.10 17.58 10.55
CA PHE A 271 -8.85 16.90 10.85
C PHE A 271 -8.24 17.49 12.12
N ASP A 272 -8.38 16.75 13.23
CA ASP A 272 -7.72 17.14 14.47
C ASP A 272 -6.22 16.86 14.39
N GLU A 273 -5.43 17.67 15.10
CA GLU A 273 -3.95 17.65 15.09
C GLU A 273 -3.37 17.68 13.66
N ALA A 274 -3.91 18.58 12.82
CA ALA A 274 -3.59 18.69 11.40
C ALA A 274 -2.09 18.86 11.10
N HIS A 275 -1.28 19.32 12.07
CA HIS A 275 0.17 19.40 11.96
C HIS A 275 0.82 18.04 11.64
N LEU A 276 0.20 16.91 12.05
CA LEU A 276 0.69 15.56 11.75
C LEU A 276 0.62 15.22 10.26
N LEU A 277 -0.31 15.83 9.51
CA LEU A 277 -0.45 15.59 8.07
C LEU A 277 0.77 16.08 7.28
N PHE A 278 1.30 17.23 7.70
CA PHE A 278 2.32 17.95 6.95
C PHE A 278 3.74 17.70 7.45
N ARG A 279 3.87 16.96 8.56
CA ARG A 279 5.18 16.62 9.13
C ARG A 279 5.94 15.68 8.20
N ASP A 280 7.18 16.05 7.85
CA ASP A 280 8.10 15.27 7.01
C ASP A 280 7.49 14.83 5.66
N ILE A 281 6.59 15.64 5.10
CA ILE A 281 5.93 15.35 3.83
C ILE A 281 6.88 15.58 2.65
N PRO A 282 7.03 14.65 1.70
CA PRO A 282 7.76 14.87 0.46
C PRO A 282 7.15 16.01 -0.36
N LYS A 283 8.00 16.85 -0.99
CA LYS A 283 7.55 18.01 -1.75
C LYS A 283 6.51 17.69 -2.83
N VAL A 284 6.72 16.62 -3.57
CA VAL A 284 5.78 16.17 -4.63
C VAL A 284 4.40 15.83 -4.06
N LEU A 285 4.36 15.22 -2.86
CA LEU A 285 3.11 14.88 -2.21
C LEU A 285 2.44 16.15 -1.64
N LEU A 286 3.22 17.07 -1.06
CA LEU A 286 2.70 18.37 -0.61
C LEU A 286 2.01 19.14 -1.75
N GLU A 287 2.65 19.24 -2.91
CA GLU A 287 2.09 19.91 -4.10
C GLU A 287 0.76 19.27 -4.54
N LYS A 288 0.65 17.95 -4.51
CA LYS A 288 -0.62 17.24 -4.80
C LYS A 288 -1.72 17.56 -3.79
N ILE A 289 -1.38 17.60 -2.49
CA ILE A 289 -2.35 17.93 -1.44
C ILE A 289 -2.79 19.40 -1.53
N GLU A 290 -1.87 20.31 -1.79
CA GLU A 290 -2.20 21.72 -2.04
C GLU A 290 -3.19 21.87 -3.20
N GLN A 291 -2.95 21.14 -4.28
CA GLN A 291 -3.86 21.11 -5.43
C GLN A 291 -5.22 20.49 -5.05
N ALA A 292 -5.22 19.35 -4.37
CA ALA A 292 -6.45 18.69 -3.96
C ALA A 292 -7.29 19.59 -3.04
N VAL A 293 -6.70 20.19 -2.01
CA VAL A 293 -7.39 21.12 -1.10
C VAL A 293 -7.94 22.34 -1.86
N LYS A 294 -7.18 22.89 -2.81
CA LYS A 294 -7.65 24.02 -3.62
C LYS A 294 -8.86 23.69 -4.49
N LEU A 295 -8.88 22.50 -5.08
CA LEU A 295 -9.88 22.12 -6.08
C LEU A 295 -11.09 21.37 -5.50
N ILE A 296 -10.96 20.69 -4.36
CA ILE A 296 -12.02 19.87 -3.77
C ILE A 296 -13.27 20.69 -3.40
N ARG A 297 -13.12 22.01 -3.29
CA ARG A 297 -14.22 22.93 -3.10
C ARG A 297 -15.27 22.82 -4.19
N SER A 298 -14.86 22.67 -5.47
CA SER A 298 -15.79 22.53 -6.61
C SER A 298 -16.64 21.25 -6.51
N LYS A 299 -16.23 20.30 -5.68
CA LYS A 299 -16.96 19.05 -5.39
C LYS A 299 -17.90 19.17 -4.18
N GLY A 300 -18.04 20.36 -3.65
CA GLY A 300 -18.93 20.65 -2.52
C GLY A 300 -18.37 20.21 -1.16
N ILE A 301 -17.08 19.96 -1.03
CA ILE A 301 -16.43 19.48 0.20
C ILE A 301 -15.80 20.62 0.98
N GLY A 302 -16.11 20.70 2.28
CA GLY A 302 -15.44 21.58 3.23
C GLY A 302 -14.37 20.83 4.03
N ILE A 303 -13.17 21.39 4.16
CA ILE A 303 -12.09 20.84 4.99
C ILE A 303 -11.73 21.84 6.07
N TYR A 304 -11.74 21.39 7.32
CA TYR A 304 -11.38 22.19 8.50
C TYR A 304 -10.20 21.52 9.21
N PHE A 305 -9.10 22.24 9.28
CA PHE A 305 -7.92 21.80 10.01
C PHE A 305 -7.96 22.36 11.44
N CYS A 306 -7.80 21.44 12.41
CA CYS A 306 -7.64 21.81 13.81
C CYS A 306 -6.18 21.64 14.21
N THR A 307 -5.53 22.69 14.71
CA THR A 307 -4.12 22.67 15.08
C THR A 307 -3.83 23.51 16.31
N GLN A 308 -2.73 23.22 16.98
CA GLN A 308 -2.26 24.04 18.09
C GLN A 308 -1.53 25.31 17.64
N ASN A 309 -0.95 25.27 16.43
CA ASN A 309 -0.22 26.40 15.89
C ASN A 309 -0.49 26.51 14.37
N PRO A 310 -1.06 27.64 13.90
CA PRO A 310 -1.30 27.86 12.47
C PRO A 310 -0.06 27.74 11.59
N ALA A 311 1.14 28.05 12.14
CA ALA A 311 2.40 28.00 11.41
C ALA A 311 2.84 26.58 11.02
N ASP A 312 2.24 25.55 11.61
CA ASP A 312 2.53 24.15 11.28
C ASP A 312 1.86 23.69 9.98
N ILE A 313 0.93 24.51 9.46
CA ILE A 313 0.26 24.25 8.18
C ILE A 313 1.02 24.99 7.07
N PRO A 314 1.33 24.31 5.95
CA PRO A 314 2.01 24.96 4.82
C PRO A 314 1.27 26.23 4.36
N PRO A 315 2.00 27.32 4.04
CA PRO A 315 1.39 28.62 3.69
C PRO A 315 0.39 28.53 2.54
N GLN A 316 0.64 27.67 1.55
CA GLN A 316 -0.22 27.49 0.38
C GLN A 316 -1.56 26.83 0.75
N VAL A 317 -1.53 25.86 1.69
CA VAL A 317 -2.75 25.26 2.24
C VAL A 317 -3.47 26.26 3.14
N LEU A 318 -2.73 26.94 4.04
CA LEU A 318 -3.27 27.94 4.96
C LEU A 318 -4.01 29.07 4.23
N ALA A 319 -3.54 29.45 3.04
CA ALA A 319 -4.17 30.46 2.19
C ALA A 319 -5.55 30.02 1.64
N GLN A 320 -5.88 28.73 1.64
CA GLN A 320 -7.18 28.22 1.21
C GLN A 320 -8.20 28.17 2.37
N LEU A 321 -7.75 28.31 3.64
CA LEU A 321 -8.58 28.21 4.84
C LEU A 321 -9.21 29.56 5.17
N SER A 322 -10.33 29.86 4.50
CA SER A 322 -10.95 31.18 4.56
C SER A 322 -11.80 31.43 5.81
N ASN A 323 -12.40 30.36 6.36
CA ASN A 323 -13.18 30.46 7.61
C ASN A 323 -12.24 30.22 8.79
N ARG A 324 -12.05 31.21 9.65
CA ARG A 324 -11.04 31.16 10.71
C ARG A 324 -11.63 31.30 12.09
N VAL A 325 -11.17 30.43 12.98
CA VAL A 325 -11.43 30.46 14.43
C VAL A 325 -10.07 30.34 15.12
N GLU A 326 -9.67 31.39 15.83
CA GLU A 326 -8.41 31.44 16.57
C GLU A 326 -8.71 31.57 18.06
N HIS A 327 -8.47 30.52 18.81
CA HIS A 327 -8.51 30.51 20.26
C HIS A 327 -7.21 31.09 20.85
N GLY A 328 -7.16 31.23 22.15
CA GLY A 328 -6.00 31.78 22.84
C GLY A 328 -4.70 31.06 22.46
N LEU A 329 -3.74 31.82 21.98
CA LEU A 329 -2.37 31.36 21.78
C LEU A 329 -1.49 31.85 22.92
N ARG A 330 -0.49 31.04 23.26
CA ARG A 330 0.52 31.41 24.22
C ARG A 330 1.83 31.67 23.49
N ALA A 331 2.52 32.77 23.83
CA ALA A 331 3.71 33.18 23.10
C ALA A 331 4.79 33.62 24.10
N TYR A 332 5.60 32.68 24.52
CA TYR A 332 6.72 32.91 25.45
C TYR A 332 8.05 33.07 24.73
N THR A 333 8.18 32.55 23.51
CA THR A 333 9.39 32.61 22.71
C THR A 333 9.23 33.58 21.53
N PRO A 334 10.34 34.11 20.96
CA PRO A 334 10.27 34.95 19.77
C PRO A 334 9.62 34.25 18.57
N ALA A 335 9.80 32.94 18.43
CA ALA A 335 9.17 32.15 17.37
C ALA A 335 7.65 32.10 17.54
N GLU A 336 7.16 31.85 18.76
CA GLU A 336 5.73 31.85 19.07
C GLU A 336 5.12 33.25 18.89
N GLN A 337 5.81 34.30 19.30
CA GLN A 337 5.35 35.68 19.06
C GLN A 337 5.20 36.02 17.58
N LYS A 338 6.15 35.51 16.75
CA LYS A 338 6.04 35.64 15.28
C LYS A 338 4.84 34.88 14.72
N ALA A 339 4.56 33.67 15.24
CA ALA A 339 3.41 32.87 14.86
C ALA A 339 2.08 33.58 15.21
N VAL A 340 1.95 34.12 16.42
CA VAL A 340 0.77 34.91 16.84
C VAL A 340 0.59 36.15 15.98
N LYS A 341 1.68 36.85 15.64
CA LYS A 341 1.62 38.01 14.74
C LYS A 341 1.08 37.59 13.36
N ALA A 342 1.62 36.51 12.78
CA ALA A 342 1.14 36.01 11.49
C ALA A 342 -0.32 35.53 11.54
N ALA A 343 -0.73 34.89 12.63
CA ALA A 343 -2.12 34.51 12.85
C ALA A 343 -3.05 35.75 12.88
N ALA A 344 -2.68 36.79 13.62
CA ALA A 344 -3.45 38.02 13.71
C ALA A 344 -3.54 38.77 12.39
N GLU A 345 -2.45 38.87 11.63
CA GLU A 345 -2.39 39.52 10.32
C GLU A 345 -3.24 38.79 9.25
N ALA A 346 -3.63 37.56 9.49
CA ALA A 346 -4.50 36.79 8.60
C ALA A 346 -6.00 37.11 8.76
N PHE A 347 -6.37 37.93 9.73
CA PHE A 347 -7.74 38.41 9.93
C PHE A 347 -7.93 39.78 9.29
N ARG A 348 -9.15 39.99 8.80
CA ARG A 348 -9.56 41.37 8.43
C ARG A 348 -9.67 42.19 9.71
N GLU A 349 -8.91 43.28 9.76
CA GLU A 349 -8.79 44.14 10.95
C GLU A 349 -10.13 44.65 11.44
N ASN A 350 -10.32 44.65 12.77
CA ASN A 350 -11.45 45.24 13.45
C ASN A 350 -10.97 46.53 14.15
N PRO A 351 -11.54 47.70 13.83
CA PRO A 351 -11.12 48.96 14.45
C PRO A 351 -11.34 49.05 15.97
N SER A 352 -12.21 48.16 16.54
CA SER A 352 -12.57 48.23 17.96
C SER A 352 -11.57 47.52 18.88
N PHE A 353 -10.68 46.64 18.35
CA PHE A 353 -9.66 45.97 19.14
C PHE A 353 -8.44 45.57 18.32
N ASP A 354 -7.29 45.43 18.99
CA ASP A 354 -6.08 44.88 18.40
C ASP A 354 -6.15 43.33 18.44
N THR A 355 -6.22 42.72 17.24
CA THR A 355 -6.39 41.26 17.07
C THR A 355 -5.28 40.48 17.76
N ARG A 356 -4.02 40.92 17.65
CA ARG A 356 -2.87 40.23 18.25
C ARG A 356 -2.96 40.24 19.76
N THR A 357 -3.20 41.39 20.37
CA THR A 357 -3.35 41.52 21.82
C THR A 357 -4.55 40.71 22.32
N THR A 358 -5.65 40.73 21.56
CA THR A 358 -6.84 39.97 21.90
C THR A 358 -6.56 38.46 21.91
N ILE A 359 -5.92 37.88 20.87
CA ILE A 359 -5.57 36.44 20.79
C ILE A 359 -4.73 36.00 21.99
N LEU A 360 -3.77 36.82 22.43
CA LEU A 360 -2.92 36.52 23.58
C LEU A 360 -3.66 36.51 24.94
N ASN A 361 -4.80 37.22 25.03
CA ASN A 361 -5.56 37.41 26.26
C ASN A 361 -6.91 36.67 26.28
N LEU A 362 -7.22 35.85 25.25
CA LEU A 362 -8.46 35.07 25.25
C LEU A 362 -8.52 34.08 26.42
N GLY A 363 -9.69 34.00 27.01
CA GLY A 363 -10.04 32.99 27.99
C GLY A 363 -10.43 31.65 27.37
N VAL A 364 -10.68 30.66 28.21
CA VAL A 364 -11.19 29.36 27.76
C VAL A 364 -12.59 29.52 27.18
N GLY A 365 -12.80 28.97 25.97
CA GLY A 365 -14.07 29.10 25.25
C GLY A 365 -14.28 30.46 24.56
N GLU A 366 -13.27 31.33 24.57
CA GLU A 366 -13.25 32.53 23.75
C GLU A 366 -12.43 32.32 22.48
N ALA A 367 -12.79 33.02 21.39
CA ALA A 367 -12.06 32.97 20.14
C ALA A 367 -12.18 34.32 19.40
N VAL A 368 -11.20 34.58 18.52
CA VAL A 368 -11.34 35.56 17.44
C VAL A 368 -11.75 34.80 16.19
N VAL A 369 -12.81 35.23 15.53
CA VAL A 369 -13.33 34.57 14.35
C VAL A 369 -13.46 35.54 13.18
N SER A 370 -13.32 35.00 11.98
CA SER A 370 -13.67 35.67 10.72
C SER A 370 -14.21 34.61 9.76
N PHE A 371 -15.49 34.68 9.45
CA PHE A 371 -16.14 33.85 8.46
C PHE A 371 -16.35 34.62 7.18
N LEU A 372 -16.55 33.91 6.07
CA LEU A 372 -16.91 34.55 4.81
C LEU A 372 -18.35 35.04 4.84
N GLY A 373 -18.56 36.28 4.34
CA GLY A 373 -19.88 36.79 4.03
C GLY A 373 -20.51 36.09 2.83
N GLU A 374 -21.78 36.37 2.59
CA GLU A 374 -22.52 35.83 1.42
C GLU A 374 -21.85 36.19 0.08
N ASP A 375 -21.16 37.33 0.06
CA ASP A 375 -20.37 37.84 -1.07
C ASP A 375 -18.99 37.14 -1.22
N GLY A 376 -18.65 36.20 -0.32
CA GLY A 376 -17.36 35.50 -0.28
C GLY A 376 -16.20 36.38 0.22
N ILE A 377 -16.48 37.56 0.79
CA ILE A 377 -15.45 38.43 1.39
C ILE A 377 -15.32 38.09 2.88
N PRO A 378 -14.09 37.94 3.44
CA PRO A 378 -13.91 37.74 4.86
C PRO A 378 -14.53 38.91 5.67
N GLN A 379 -15.36 38.55 6.64
CA GLN A 379 -15.93 39.53 7.59
C GLN A 379 -14.83 40.05 8.50
N ILE A 380 -15.05 41.24 9.08
CA ILE A 380 -14.13 41.79 10.09
C ILE A 380 -14.00 40.84 11.29
N ALA A 381 -12.82 40.79 11.87
CA ALA A 381 -12.55 39.95 13.05
C ALA A 381 -13.52 40.23 14.18
N GLN A 382 -14.10 39.21 14.77
CA GLN A 382 -15.00 39.31 15.90
C GLN A 382 -14.44 38.51 17.08
N LYS A 383 -14.42 39.10 18.28
CA LYS A 383 -14.16 38.38 19.51
C LYS A 383 -15.47 37.77 20.00
N ILE A 384 -15.49 36.45 20.15
CA ILE A 384 -16.69 35.70 20.55
C ILE A 384 -16.47 34.85 21.78
N LYS A 385 -17.55 34.51 22.43
CA LYS A 385 -17.69 33.35 23.30
C LYS A 385 -18.37 32.26 22.52
N VAL A 386 -17.70 31.13 22.41
CA VAL A 386 -18.19 29.95 21.66
C VAL A 386 -19.36 29.32 22.41
N LEU A 387 -20.38 28.89 21.67
CA LEU A 387 -21.54 28.20 22.24
C LEU A 387 -21.11 26.92 23.00
N PRO A 388 -21.85 26.50 23.99
CA PRO A 388 -21.71 25.14 24.53
C PRO A 388 -22.23 24.13 23.49
N PRO A 389 -21.64 22.94 23.40
CA PRO A 389 -22.17 21.87 22.53
C PRO A 389 -23.48 21.33 23.13
N GLN A 390 -24.37 20.83 22.27
CA GLN A 390 -25.58 20.11 22.64
C GLN A 390 -25.26 18.70 23.14
N SER A 391 -24.17 18.13 22.62
CA SER A 391 -23.67 16.80 22.96
C SER A 391 -22.83 16.79 24.25
N SER A 392 -22.51 15.58 24.69
CA SER A 392 -21.74 15.34 25.92
C SER A 392 -20.26 15.69 25.75
N PHE A 393 -19.64 16.22 26.80
CA PHE A 393 -18.18 16.31 26.93
C PHE A 393 -17.54 14.97 27.27
N THR A 394 -18.30 14.05 27.88
CA THR A 394 -17.82 12.72 28.25
C THR A 394 -17.67 11.85 26.98
N ALA A 395 -16.51 11.25 26.82
CA ALA A 395 -16.25 10.34 25.71
C ALA A 395 -17.18 9.11 25.78
N ALA A 396 -17.65 8.65 24.64
CA ALA A 396 -18.40 7.41 24.52
C ALA A 396 -17.53 6.20 24.92
N THR A 397 -18.14 5.22 25.58
CA THR A 397 -17.47 3.97 25.92
C THR A 397 -17.13 3.15 24.65
N GLU A 398 -16.25 2.19 24.77
CA GLU A 398 -15.96 1.27 23.64
C GLU A 398 -17.19 0.43 23.29
N GLU A 399 -17.99 0.07 24.26
CA GLU A 399 -19.24 -0.67 24.09
C GLU A 399 -20.26 0.15 23.29
N ASP A 400 -20.44 1.43 23.65
CA ASP A 400 -21.34 2.35 22.92
C ASP A 400 -20.93 2.49 21.44
N ARG A 401 -19.64 2.72 21.20
CA ARG A 401 -19.09 2.86 19.84
C ARG A 401 -19.30 1.59 19.01
N LEU A 402 -18.96 0.44 19.58
CA LEU A 402 -19.13 -0.86 18.90
C LEU A 402 -20.61 -1.18 18.68
N SER A 403 -21.49 -0.83 19.61
CA SER A 403 -22.93 -0.97 19.47
C SER A 403 -23.45 -0.12 18.31
N ALA A 404 -23.05 1.16 18.25
CA ALA A 404 -23.42 2.05 17.14
C ALA A 404 -22.92 1.52 15.79
N ALA A 405 -21.68 1.03 15.75
CA ALA A 405 -21.12 0.43 14.55
C ALA A 405 -21.93 -0.81 14.09
N LYS A 406 -22.18 -1.76 14.99
CA LYS A 406 -22.89 -3.02 14.69
C LYS A 406 -24.33 -2.81 14.23
N ASN A 407 -24.99 -1.75 14.66
CA ASN A 407 -26.35 -1.40 14.27
C ASN A 407 -26.42 -0.74 12.89
N SER A 408 -25.28 -0.44 12.27
CA SER A 408 -25.22 0.14 10.93
C SER A 408 -25.17 -0.93 9.83
N LEU A 409 -25.83 -0.64 8.69
CA LEU A 409 -25.69 -1.44 7.47
C LEU A 409 -24.24 -1.45 6.95
N LEU A 410 -23.50 -0.37 7.17
CA LEU A 410 -22.10 -0.28 6.76
C LEU A 410 -21.20 -1.27 7.51
N TYR A 411 -21.55 -1.60 8.76
CA TYR A 411 -20.82 -2.64 9.50
C TYR A 411 -20.88 -3.99 8.78
N GLN A 412 -22.05 -4.37 8.27
CA GLN A 412 -22.21 -5.63 7.53
C GLN A 412 -21.42 -5.62 6.21
N LYS A 413 -21.34 -4.46 5.55
CA LYS A 413 -20.56 -4.30 4.31
C LYS A 413 -19.07 -4.53 4.55
N TYR A 414 -18.52 -4.02 5.66
CA TYR A 414 -17.07 -3.94 5.87
C TYR A 414 -16.49 -4.96 6.85
N ILE A 415 -17.32 -5.63 7.68
CA ILE A 415 -16.79 -6.49 8.75
C ILE A 415 -16.05 -7.72 8.22
N THR A 416 -16.56 -8.35 7.15
CA THR A 416 -16.00 -9.57 6.61
C THR A 416 -14.96 -9.25 5.55
N PRO A 417 -13.68 -9.57 5.78
CA PRO A 417 -12.66 -9.46 4.73
C PRO A 417 -12.99 -10.38 3.56
N VAL A 418 -12.69 -9.92 2.35
CA VAL A 418 -12.78 -10.69 1.12
C VAL A 418 -11.38 -10.82 0.54
N ASP A 419 -10.99 -12.04 0.20
CA ASP A 419 -9.70 -12.34 -0.46
C ASP A 419 -10.01 -12.66 -1.93
N PRO A 420 -9.94 -11.69 -2.84
CA PRO A 420 -10.25 -11.90 -4.25
C PRO A 420 -9.09 -12.61 -4.96
N ASP A 421 -9.37 -13.18 -6.13
CA ASP A 421 -8.33 -13.66 -7.04
C ASP A 421 -7.52 -12.47 -7.57
N SER A 422 -6.32 -12.29 -7.07
CA SER A 422 -5.48 -11.10 -7.23
C SER A 422 -4.09 -11.43 -7.81
N ALA A 423 -3.14 -10.53 -7.70
CA ALA A 423 -1.80 -10.72 -8.25
C ALA A 423 -1.10 -11.94 -7.65
N TYR A 424 -1.28 -12.23 -6.36
CA TYR A 424 -0.66 -13.37 -5.69
C TYR A 424 -1.09 -14.69 -6.32
N GLU A 425 -2.40 -14.96 -6.41
CA GLU A 425 -2.94 -16.20 -6.96
C GLU A 425 -2.61 -16.36 -8.45
N PHE A 426 -2.67 -15.24 -9.21
CA PHE A 426 -2.30 -15.26 -10.62
C PHE A 426 -0.83 -15.64 -10.83
N LEU A 427 0.08 -15.00 -10.11
CA LEU A 427 1.52 -15.26 -10.21
C LEU A 427 1.89 -16.65 -9.70
N GLU A 428 1.23 -17.15 -8.65
CA GLU A 428 1.40 -18.53 -8.17
C GLU A 428 1.01 -19.56 -9.24
N ARG A 429 -0.16 -19.39 -9.87
CA ARG A 429 -0.59 -20.27 -10.97
C ARG A 429 0.39 -20.23 -12.15
N MET A 430 0.85 -19.04 -12.53
CA MET A 430 1.82 -18.87 -13.62
C MET A 430 3.16 -19.53 -13.29
N GLY A 431 3.62 -19.45 -12.03
CA GLY A 431 4.82 -20.15 -11.56
C GLY A 431 4.68 -21.66 -11.63
N LEU A 432 3.52 -22.20 -11.23
CA LEU A 432 3.22 -23.64 -11.31
C LEU A 432 3.17 -24.13 -12.77
N GLU A 433 2.60 -23.34 -13.66
CA GLU A 433 2.56 -23.67 -15.10
C GLU A 433 3.97 -23.67 -15.72
N LYS A 434 4.80 -22.66 -15.43
CA LYS A 434 6.21 -22.63 -15.87
C LYS A 434 7.00 -23.82 -15.33
N SER A 435 6.82 -24.19 -14.07
CA SER A 435 7.49 -25.35 -13.47
C SER A 435 7.10 -26.64 -14.18
N LYS A 436 5.81 -26.85 -14.47
CA LYS A 436 5.33 -28.03 -15.22
C LYS A 436 5.90 -28.08 -16.63
N GLN A 437 5.91 -26.96 -17.34
CA GLN A 437 6.47 -26.87 -18.70
C GLN A 437 7.97 -27.18 -18.69
N GLN A 438 8.68 -26.72 -17.67
CA GLN A 438 10.12 -26.97 -17.54
C GLN A 438 10.41 -28.45 -17.22
N GLU A 439 9.61 -29.06 -16.34
CA GLU A 439 9.70 -30.49 -16.07
C GLU A 439 9.39 -31.34 -17.31
N GLU A 440 8.37 -30.94 -18.09
CA GLU A 440 8.01 -31.63 -19.33
C GLU A 440 9.13 -31.51 -20.37
N LEU A 441 9.69 -30.32 -20.53
CA LEU A 441 10.83 -30.07 -21.42
C LEU A 441 12.08 -30.85 -20.99
N GLU A 442 12.33 -30.99 -19.70
CA GLU A 442 13.44 -31.80 -19.19
C GLU A 442 13.20 -33.30 -19.41
N ARG A 443 11.97 -33.77 -19.25
CA ARG A 443 11.57 -35.15 -19.57
C ARG A 443 11.74 -35.44 -21.05
N GLU A 444 11.31 -34.53 -21.93
CA GLU A 444 11.50 -34.68 -23.36
C GLU A 444 12.99 -34.71 -23.76
N LYS A 445 13.81 -33.81 -23.18
CA LYS A 445 15.25 -33.81 -23.39
C LYS A 445 15.93 -35.10 -22.91
N ALA A 446 15.48 -35.63 -21.76
CA ALA A 446 15.98 -36.87 -21.23
C ALA A 446 15.58 -38.07 -22.11
N ALA A 447 14.30 -38.14 -22.51
CA ALA A 447 13.80 -39.17 -23.44
C ALA A 447 14.55 -39.16 -24.78
N ARG A 448 14.77 -37.96 -25.34
CA ARG A 448 15.55 -37.82 -26.60
C ARG A 448 16.99 -38.27 -26.43
N LYS A 449 17.66 -37.94 -25.34
CA LYS A 449 19.01 -38.43 -25.06
C LYS A 449 19.05 -39.96 -24.90
N GLN A 450 18.01 -40.53 -24.28
CA GLN A 450 17.91 -41.97 -24.14
C GLN A 450 17.71 -42.66 -25.50
N GLN A 451 16.82 -42.14 -26.35
CA GLN A 451 16.62 -42.63 -27.71
C GLN A 451 17.91 -42.54 -28.57
N GLU A 452 18.63 -41.40 -28.52
CA GLU A 452 19.92 -41.25 -29.21
C GLU A 452 20.98 -42.23 -28.67
N ALA A 453 20.97 -42.55 -27.38
CA ALA A 453 21.87 -43.53 -26.80
C ALA A 453 21.50 -44.95 -27.23
N GLU A 454 20.22 -45.31 -27.25
CA GLU A 454 19.71 -46.62 -27.69
C GLU A 454 20.00 -46.81 -29.19
N GLU A 455 19.81 -45.76 -30.00
CA GLU A 455 20.12 -45.81 -31.43
C GLU A 455 21.62 -46.00 -31.70
N LYS A 456 22.48 -45.32 -30.93
CA LYS A 456 23.94 -45.54 -31.01
C LYS A 456 24.33 -46.95 -30.62
N VAL A 457 23.68 -47.54 -29.62
CA VAL A 457 23.92 -48.93 -29.24
C VAL A 457 23.46 -49.88 -30.33
N ARG A 458 22.26 -49.65 -30.91
CA ARG A 458 21.74 -50.48 -32.03
C ARG A 458 22.64 -50.41 -33.25
N VAL A 459 23.08 -49.21 -33.65
CA VAL A 459 24.00 -49.02 -34.78
C VAL A 459 25.37 -49.67 -34.53
N ALA A 460 25.85 -49.63 -33.28
CA ALA A 460 27.11 -50.29 -32.90
C ALA A 460 26.97 -51.80 -32.93
N GLU A 461 25.82 -52.34 -32.51
CA GLU A 461 25.51 -53.76 -32.53
C GLU A 461 25.32 -54.30 -33.95
N GLU A 462 24.64 -53.57 -34.83
CA GLU A 462 24.54 -53.87 -36.27
C GLU A 462 25.94 -53.93 -36.93
N LYS A 463 26.77 -52.92 -36.70
CA LYS A 463 28.15 -52.91 -37.22
C LYS A 463 28.98 -54.09 -36.69
N ARG A 464 28.77 -54.47 -35.45
CA ARG A 464 29.45 -55.65 -34.85
C ARG A 464 28.97 -56.94 -35.45
N LEU A 465 27.67 -57.08 -35.74
CA LEU A 465 27.10 -58.25 -36.43
C LEU A 465 27.57 -58.34 -37.87
N GLU A 466 27.60 -57.20 -38.60
CA GLU A 466 28.13 -57.12 -39.95
C GLU A 466 29.62 -57.48 -40.02
N ALA A 467 30.43 -56.96 -39.06
CA ALA A 467 31.83 -57.32 -38.96
C ALA A 467 32.04 -58.80 -38.61
N GLN A 468 31.15 -59.42 -37.81
CA GLN A 468 31.18 -60.85 -37.53
C GLN A 468 30.79 -61.65 -38.78
N ARG A 469 29.75 -61.23 -39.53
CA ARG A 469 29.38 -61.88 -40.80
C ARG A 469 30.49 -61.82 -41.82
N GLN A 470 31.11 -60.65 -42.03
CA GLN A 470 32.23 -60.48 -42.91
C GLN A 470 33.44 -61.37 -42.53
N LYS A 471 33.76 -61.44 -41.22
CA LYS A 471 34.81 -62.37 -40.72
C LYS A 471 34.43 -63.85 -40.90
N ALA A 472 33.17 -64.22 -40.78
CA ALA A 472 32.69 -65.57 -40.99
C ALA A 472 32.73 -65.93 -42.49
N GLU A 473 32.32 -65.00 -43.37
CA GLU A 473 32.41 -65.18 -44.82
C GLU A 473 33.87 -65.26 -45.28
N GLU A 474 34.76 -64.39 -44.74
CA GLU A 474 36.17 -64.44 -45.03
C GLU A 474 36.83 -65.76 -44.58
N LYS A 475 36.47 -66.25 -43.37
CA LYS A 475 36.92 -67.57 -42.94
C LYS A 475 36.35 -68.71 -43.77
N ALA A 476 35.08 -68.62 -44.19
CA ALA A 476 34.47 -69.59 -45.09
C ALA A 476 35.16 -69.59 -46.46
N ARG A 477 35.49 -68.39 -47.00
CA ARG A 477 36.23 -68.22 -48.24
C ARG A 477 37.66 -68.77 -48.13
N GLN A 478 38.39 -68.48 -47.04
CA GLN A 478 39.70 -69.03 -46.76
C GLN A 478 39.68 -70.56 -46.57
N ALA A 479 38.61 -71.08 -45.93
CA ALA A 479 38.44 -72.52 -45.82
C ALA A 479 38.17 -73.19 -47.18
N ALA A 480 37.33 -72.59 -48.03
CA ALA A 480 37.05 -73.05 -49.37
C ALA A 480 38.30 -72.97 -50.24
N GLU A 481 39.10 -71.87 -50.14
CA GLU A 481 40.41 -71.75 -50.84
C GLU A 481 41.40 -72.81 -50.32
N LYS A 482 41.45 -73.12 -49.04
CA LYS A 482 42.28 -74.18 -48.44
C LYS A 482 41.85 -75.60 -48.93
N GLU A 483 40.55 -75.83 -49.09
CA GLU A 483 40.06 -77.11 -49.64
C GLU A 483 40.41 -77.17 -51.15
N LEU A 484 40.24 -76.09 -51.88
CA LEU A 484 40.66 -76.05 -53.31
C LEU A 484 42.17 -76.21 -53.45
N GLN A 485 42.98 -75.63 -52.53
CA GLN A 485 44.42 -75.86 -52.49
C GLN A 485 44.79 -77.27 -52.07
N LYS A 486 44.05 -77.90 -51.14
CA LYS A 486 44.23 -79.26 -50.75
C LYS A 486 43.90 -80.25 -51.93
N GLU A 487 42.83 -79.95 -52.66
CA GLU A 487 42.52 -80.68 -53.89
C GLU A 487 43.60 -80.51 -54.98
N LYS A 488 44.09 -79.24 -55.13
CA LYS A 488 45.25 -79.02 -56.07
C LYS A 488 46.53 -79.68 -55.57
N THR A 489 46.80 -79.64 -54.21
CA THR A 489 48.00 -80.30 -53.68
C THR A 489 47.83 -81.80 -53.55
N ALA A 490 46.60 -82.34 -53.47
CA ALA A 490 46.39 -83.74 -53.66
C ALA A 490 46.62 -84.24 -55.05
N LYS A 491 46.31 -83.46 -56.06
CA LYS A 491 46.68 -83.70 -57.52
C LYS A 491 48.17 -83.55 -57.74
N ASP A 492 48.81 -82.54 -57.07
CA ASP A 492 50.27 -82.38 -57.23
C ASP A 492 51.09 -83.33 -56.38
N ARG A 493 50.56 -83.89 -55.30
CA ARG A 493 51.19 -84.92 -54.44
C ARG A 493 51.18 -86.36 -55.09
N ALA A 494 50.38 -86.51 -56.11
CA ALA A 494 50.46 -87.73 -56.97
C ALA A 494 51.68 -87.71 -57.91
N ASN A 495 52.25 -86.50 -58.14
CA ASN A 495 53.37 -86.36 -59.08
C ASN A 495 54.76 -86.05 -58.48
N ALA A 496 54.86 -85.91 -57.15
CA ALA A 496 56.15 -85.55 -56.53
C ALA A 496 56.44 -86.38 -55.24
N ARG A 497 56.54 -87.74 -55.44
CA ARG A 497 57.28 -88.61 -54.50
C ARG A 497 58.74 -88.67 -54.97
N ALA A 498 59.47 -87.57 -54.70
CA ALA A 498 60.92 -87.66 -54.60
C ALA A 498 61.50 -86.32 -54.10
N ILE A 499 62.39 -86.50 -53.12
CA ILE A 499 63.39 -85.56 -52.61
C ILE A 499 63.02 -84.89 -51.26
N LYS A 500 63.33 -85.54 -50.27
CA LYS A 500 64.14 -85.40 -49.05
C LYS A 500 64.44 -84.01 -48.47
N SER A 501 64.11 -83.89 -47.18
CA SER A 501 64.94 -83.49 -46.01
C SER A 501 65.32 -82.00 -45.82
N VAL A 502 65.31 -81.69 -44.52
CA VAL A 502 66.09 -80.71 -43.77
C VAL A 502 65.38 -79.39 -43.41
N GLY A 503 65.28 -79.16 -42.11
CA GLY A 503 65.39 -77.93 -41.51
C GLY A 503 64.43 -77.58 -40.34
N ASN A 504 64.86 -77.97 -39.15
CA ASN A 504 64.25 -77.61 -37.82
C ASN A 504 64.41 -76.11 -37.47
N SER A 505 63.52 -75.73 -36.63
CA SER A 505 63.59 -74.63 -35.59
C SER A 505 63.31 -73.22 -36.03
N ALA A 506 62.26 -72.62 -35.51
CA ALA A 506 62.11 -71.33 -34.83
C ALA A 506 60.69 -70.78 -34.94
N ALA A 507 59.80 -71.11 -34.07
CA ALA A 507 58.55 -70.38 -33.88
C ALA A 507 58.01 -70.64 -32.46
N GLY A 508 58.64 -70.00 -31.49
CA GLY A 508 58.20 -70.19 -30.10
C GLY A 508 58.11 -68.91 -29.25
N THR A 509 58.40 -67.71 -29.81
CA THR A 509 58.66 -66.55 -28.96
C THR A 509 57.81 -65.30 -29.23
N ILE A 510 56.98 -65.22 -30.27
CA ILE A 510 56.27 -63.99 -30.65
C ILE A 510 54.83 -63.91 -30.11
N GLY A 511 54.26 -65.07 -29.64
CA GLY A 511 52.85 -65.11 -29.20
C GLY A 511 52.55 -64.63 -27.77
N ARG A 512 53.58 -64.36 -26.97
CA ARG A 512 53.38 -63.97 -25.54
C ARG A 512 53.51 -62.51 -25.19
N GLU A 513 54.07 -61.69 -26.03
CA GLU A 513 54.28 -60.24 -25.79
C GLU A 513 53.11 -59.36 -26.26
N LEU A 514 52.30 -59.76 -27.24
CA LEU A 514 51.16 -59.01 -27.74
C LEU A 514 49.90 -59.14 -26.87
N GLY A 515 49.78 -60.17 -26.05
CA GLY A 515 48.63 -60.33 -25.12
C GLY A 515 48.72 -59.51 -23.84
N LYS A 516 49.91 -59.07 -23.46
CA LYS A 516 50.10 -58.21 -22.26
C LYS A 516 49.95 -56.73 -22.55
N ALA A 517 50.16 -56.26 -23.74
CA ALA A 517 50.04 -54.85 -24.12
C ALA A 517 48.58 -54.39 -24.35
N ALA A 518 47.65 -55.29 -24.75
CA ALA A 518 46.24 -54.96 -24.95
C ALA A 518 45.41 -54.91 -23.66
N GLY A 519 45.84 -55.61 -22.58
CA GLY A 519 45.09 -55.64 -21.29
C GLY A 519 45.39 -54.48 -20.34
N SER A 520 46.53 -53.78 -20.53
CA SER A 520 46.90 -52.65 -19.66
C SER A 520 46.37 -51.28 -20.09
N SER A 521 45.92 -51.11 -21.34
CA SER A 521 45.42 -49.85 -21.84
C SER A 521 43.91 -49.58 -21.55
N PHE A 522 43.13 -50.64 -21.20
CA PHE A 522 41.72 -50.49 -20.79
C PHE A 522 41.54 -50.09 -19.33
N GLY A 523 42.51 -50.40 -18.46
CA GLY A 523 42.44 -50.12 -17.01
C GLY A 523 42.66 -48.63 -16.63
N THR A 524 43.38 -47.90 -17.42
CA THR A 524 43.68 -46.46 -17.21
C THR A 524 42.69 -45.51 -17.89
N PHE A 525 42.01 -45.94 -18.92
CA PHE A 525 40.99 -45.11 -19.62
C PHE A 525 39.69 -45.06 -18.81
N GLY A 526 39.30 -46.15 -18.20
CA GLY A 526 38.13 -46.19 -17.31
C GLY A 526 38.30 -45.34 -16.04
N LYS A 527 39.53 -45.27 -15.49
CA LYS A 527 39.82 -44.42 -14.31
C LYS A 527 39.90 -42.93 -14.64
N ARG A 528 40.23 -42.55 -15.84
CA ARG A 528 40.25 -41.12 -16.26
C ARG A 528 38.88 -40.57 -16.63
N LEU A 529 37.96 -41.35 -17.20
CA LEU A 529 36.60 -40.89 -17.51
C LEU A 529 35.73 -40.77 -16.25
N GLY A 530 35.84 -41.70 -15.30
CA GLY A 530 35.08 -41.59 -14.01
C GLY A 530 35.54 -40.42 -13.14
N GLY A 531 36.83 -40.08 -13.14
CA GLY A 531 37.37 -38.95 -12.37
C GLY A 531 37.01 -37.58 -12.88
N ASN A 532 36.90 -37.42 -14.21
CA ASN A 532 36.63 -36.09 -14.81
C ASN A 532 35.14 -35.76 -14.86
N VAL A 533 34.23 -36.73 -14.96
CA VAL A 533 32.78 -36.48 -14.93
C VAL A 533 32.32 -36.19 -13.48
N GLY A 534 32.88 -36.86 -12.46
CA GLY A 534 32.59 -36.53 -11.06
C GLY A 534 33.11 -35.16 -10.63
N ALA A 535 34.26 -34.74 -11.13
CA ALA A 535 34.84 -33.41 -10.79
C ALA A 535 34.17 -32.23 -11.51
N SER A 536 33.55 -32.46 -12.67
CA SER A 536 32.78 -31.40 -13.38
C SER A 536 31.38 -31.22 -12.79
N LEU A 537 30.72 -32.29 -12.33
CA LEU A 537 29.44 -32.21 -11.61
C LEU A 537 29.59 -31.56 -10.23
N ALA A 538 30.64 -31.89 -9.49
CA ALA A 538 30.90 -31.24 -8.18
C ALA A 538 31.25 -29.74 -8.30
N ARG A 539 31.90 -29.30 -9.39
CA ARG A 539 32.19 -27.89 -9.65
C ARG A 539 30.99 -27.11 -10.18
N GLY A 540 30.05 -27.77 -10.89
CA GLY A 540 28.78 -27.15 -11.34
C GLY A 540 27.83 -26.86 -10.18
N ILE A 541 27.72 -27.76 -9.20
CA ILE A 541 26.82 -27.61 -8.05
C ILE A 541 27.35 -26.62 -7.01
N LEU A 542 28.67 -26.57 -6.80
CA LEU A 542 29.28 -25.59 -5.89
C LEU A 542 29.39 -24.17 -6.48
N GLY A 543 29.43 -24.02 -7.82
CA GLY A 543 29.46 -22.74 -8.49
C GLY A 543 28.13 -21.98 -8.51
N THR A 544 27.02 -22.67 -8.32
CA THR A 544 25.66 -22.08 -8.23
C THR A 544 25.23 -21.76 -6.79
N LEU A 545 25.96 -22.25 -5.77
CA LEU A 545 25.69 -21.98 -4.36
C LEU A 545 26.49 -20.81 -3.76
N PHE A 546 27.49 -20.28 -4.52
CA PHE A 546 28.34 -19.18 -4.07
C PHE A 546 28.54 -18.07 -5.12
N LYS A 547 27.51 -17.79 -5.92
CA LYS A 547 27.46 -16.54 -6.69
C LYS A 547 26.21 -15.77 -6.40
#